data_a0ba3539e4e9663e03f2db2aafe189da
#
_entry.id   a0ba3539e4e9663e03f2db2aafe189da
#
_cell.length_a   1.000
_cell.length_b   1.000
_cell.length_c   1.000
_cell.angle_alpha   90.00
_cell.angle_beta   90.00
_cell.angle_gamma   90.00
#
_symmetry.space_group_name_H-M   'P 1'
#
loop_
_entity.id
_entity.type
_entity.pdbx_description
1 polymer ?
#
loop_
_entity_poly.entity_id
_entity_poly.type
_entity_poly.pdbx_seq_one_letter_code
_entity_poly.pdbx_strand_id
1 'polypeptide(L)'
;MATLKEELIKREQEAGPFRIGLVGAGQMGTGMISQIEKMHGLKIVAVSDVMPTRAKDAYGEASVDLDLVHWEEDDVAKADQLVREGQRIATHSSDFLVKIPALDAIVECTGIPNIGAMICNQAIEAGKPIINMNVETDATIGYYLTKKALDKGVIYSLVAGDEPGSIKEIYDWADALGFEIVTIGKGK
;
A
#
# COMPACT_ATOMS: atom_id res chain seq x y z
N MET A 1 22.52 -0.34 16.07
CA MET A 1 21.27 -0.80 15.45
C MET A 1 21.15 -0.04 14.13
N ALA A 2 20.96 -0.73 13.01
CA ALA A 2 20.80 -0.06 11.72
C ALA A 2 19.50 0.76 11.69
N THR A 3 19.52 1.89 10.98
CA THR A 3 18.33 2.71 10.77
C THR A 3 17.45 2.08 9.67
N LEU A 4 16.17 2.42 9.64
CA LEU A 4 15.27 1.97 8.56
C LEU A 4 15.83 2.28 7.17
N LYS A 5 16.44 3.47 7.00
CA LYS A 5 17.07 3.87 5.73
C LYS A 5 18.22 2.94 5.33
N GLU A 6 19.08 2.59 6.26
CA GLU A 6 20.20 1.66 6.02
C GLU A 6 19.71 0.27 5.65
N GLU A 7 18.67 -0.23 6.32
CA GLU A 7 18.07 -1.52 5.98
C GLU A 7 17.40 -1.51 4.59
N LEU A 8 16.73 -0.43 4.21
CA LEU A 8 16.15 -0.29 2.87
C LEU A 8 17.21 -0.22 1.76
N ILE A 9 18.31 0.51 1.98
CA ILE A 9 19.46 0.55 1.06
C ILE A 9 20.06 -0.84 0.90
N LYS A 10 20.30 -1.52 2.02
CA LYS A 10 20.83 -2.89 2.02
C LYS A 10 19.91 -3.84 1.25
N ARG A 11 18.60 -3.78 1.51
CA ARG A 11 17.60 -4.60 0.80
C ARG A 11 17.65 -4.38 -0.71
N GLU A 12 17.75 -3.10 -1.14
CA GLU A 12 17.82 -2.75 -2.56
C GLU A 12 19.07 -3.33 -3.23
N GLN A 13 20.22 -3.30 -2.54
CA GLN A 13 21.48 -3.83 -3.04
C GLN A 13 21.51 -5.37 -3.12
N GLU A 14 20.92 -6.05 -2.15
CA GLU A 14 20.99 -7.52 -2.02
C GLU A 14 19.90 -8.25 -2.83
N ALA A 15 18.72 -7.66 -2.94
CA ALA A 15 17.57 -8.36 -3.52
C ALA A 15 16.64 -7.45 -4.38
N GLY A 16 17.07 -6.22 -4.65
CA GLY A 16 16.25 -5.22 -5.32
C GLY A 16 15.21 -4.57 -4.39
N PRO A 17 14.47 -3.57 -4.85
CA PRO A 17 13.45 -2.90 -4.06
C PRO A 17 12.24 -3.80 -3.81
N PHE A 18 11.50 -3.53 -2.75
CA PHE A 18 10.15 -4.06 -2.59
C PHE A 18 9.23 -3.50 -3.68
N ARG A 19 8.56 -4.38 -4.38
CA ARG A 19 7.66 -4.08 -5.49
C ARG A 19 6.23 -4.00 -4.98
N ILE A 20 5.69 -2.80 -5.01
CA ILE A 20 4.39 -2.48 -4.41
C ILE A 20 3.36 -2.29 -5.52
N GLY A 21 2.20 -2.92 -5.34
CA GLY A 21 0.99 -2.62 -6.08
C GLY A 21 0.14 -1.59 -5.30
N LEU A 22 -0.30 -0.53 -5.96
CA LEU A 22 -1.12 0.52 -5.38
C LEU A 22 -2.51 0.51 -5.99
N VAL A 23 -3.54 0.47 -5.16
CA VAL A 23 -4.93 0.58 -5.60
C VAL A 23 -5.54 1.89 -5.11
N GLY A 24 -5.92 2.74 -6.06
CA GLY A 24 -6.39 4.10 -5.85
C GLY A 24 -5.32 5.15 -6.18
N ALA A 25 -5.44 5.79 -7.35
CA ALA A 25 -4.56 6.86 -7.82
C ALA A 25 -5.18 8.25 -7.58
N GLY A 26 -5.82 8.45 -6.43
CA GLY A 26 -6.28 9.73 -5.94
C GLY A 26 -5.11 10.57 -5.38
N GLN A 27 -5.44 11.66 -4.69
CA GLN A 27 -4.44 12.57 -4.12
C GLN A 27 -3.41 11.84 -3.24
N MET A 28 -3.85 10.94 -2.36
CA MET A 28 -2.96 10.19 -1.48
C MET A 28 -2.10 9.19 -2.25
N GLY A 29 -2.70 8.43 -3.19
CA GLY A 29 -1.98 7.46 -4.00
C GLY A 29 -0.91 8.10 -4.88
N THR A 30 -1.23 9.18 -5.58
CA THR A 30 -0.28 9.95 -6.40
C THR A 30 0.84 10.54 -5.57
N GLY A 31 0.51 11.11 -4.39
CA GLY A 31 1.52 11.60 -3.44
C GLY A 31 2.45 10.50 -2.96
N MET A 32 1.93 9.30 -2.71
CA MET A 32 2.72 8.14 -2.30
C MET A 32 3.68 7.69 -3.40
N ILE A 33 3.23 7.63 -4.67
CA ILE A 33 4.11 7.32 -5.81
C ILE A 33 5.27 8.32 -5.83
N SER A 34 4.95 9.63 -5.81
CA SER A 34 5.94 10.71 -5.84
C SER A 34 6.95 10.65 -4.69
N GLN A 35 6.53 10.22 -3.52
CA GLN A 35 7.41 10.07 -2.36
C GLN A 35 8.27 8.82 -2.46
N ILE A 36 7.68 7.68 -2.82
CA ILE A 36 8.39 6.40 -2.91
C ILE A 36 9.45 6.40 -4.02
N GLU A 37 9.23 7.11 -5.13
CA GLU A 37 10.25 7.25 -6.17
C GLU A 37 11.53 7.95 -5.68
N LYS A 38 11.48 8.68 -4.55
CA LYS A 38 12.64 9.31 -3.89
C LYS A 38 13.27 8.44 -2.80
N MET A 39 12.66 7.30 -2.49
CA MET A 39 13.11 6.40 -1.41
C MET A 39 13.96 5.26 -1.98
N HIS A 40 14.87 4.76 -1.16
CA HIS A 40 15.57 3.51 -1.43
C HIS A 40 14.72 2.31 -1.01
N GLY A 41 14.93 1.20 -1.69
CA GLY A 41 14.40 -0.11 -1.29
C GLY A 41 12.90 -0.31 -1.50
N LEU A 42 12.17 0.68 -2.04
CA LEU A 42 10.74 0.62 -2.33
C LEU A 42 10.47 1.11 -3.75
N LYS A 43 9.51 0.48 -4.43
CA LYS A 43 9.04 0.93 -5.75
C LYS A 43 7.55 0.60 -5.92
N ILE A 44 6.76 1.57 -6.36
CA ILE A 44 5.40 1.30 -6.82
C ILE A 44 5.49 0.90 -8.30
N VAL A 45 5.25 -0.38 -8.56
CA VAL A 45 5.47 -0.98 -9.89
C VAL A 45 4.16 -1.33 -10.61
N ALA A 46 3.03 -1.31 -9.90
CA ALA A 46 1.70 -1.47 -10.49
C ALA A 46 0.72 -0.52 -9.82
N VAL A 47 -0.08 0.18 -10.60
CA VAL A 47 -1.12 1.10 -10.11
C VAL A 47 -2.45 0.74 -10.75
N SER A 48 -3.50 0.67 -9.93
CA SER A 48 -4.88 0.49 -10.40
C SER A 48 -5.75 1.66 -9.96
N ASP A 49 -6.56 2.18 -10.89
CA ASP A 49 -7.63 3.13 -10.60
C ASP A 49 -8.82 2.89 -11.53
N VAL A 50 -10.04 3.05 -11.01
CA VAL A 50 -11.28 2.90 -11.82
C VAL A 50 -11.38 3.91 -12.96
N MET A 51 -10.70 5.05 -12.85
CA MET A 51 -10.59 6.02 -13.93
C MET A 51 -9.41 5.65 -14.82
N PRO A 52 -9.63 5.30 -16.10
CA PRO A 52 -8.61 4.68 -16.95
C PRO A 52 -7.30 5.44 -17.10
N THR A 53 -7.35 6.78 -17.06
CA THR A 53 -6.13 7.60 -17.23
C THR A 53 -5.37 7.80 -15.93
N ARG A 54 -6.06 7.83 -14.77
CA ARG A 54 -5.46 8.21 -13.48
C ARG A 54 -4.27 7.35 -13.07
N ALA A 55 -4.32 6.04 -13.33
CA ALA A 55 -3.22 5.15 -12.99
C ALA A 55 -1.92 5.53 -13.74
N LYS A 56 -2.03 5.90 -15.02
CA LYS A 56 -0.90 6.37 -15.81
C LYS A 56 -0.50 7.80 -15.48
N ASP A 57 -1.48 8.68 -15.30
CA ASP A 57 -1.27 10.09 -14.97
C ASP A 57 -0.52 10.25 -13.64
N ALA A 58 -0.85 9.41 -12.65
CA ALA A 58 -0.18 9.40 -11.34
C ALA A 58 1.32 9.08 -11.43
N TYR A 59 1.73 8.22 -12.36
CA TYR A 59 3.13 8.00 -12.66
C TYR A 59 3.78 9.23 -13.29
N GLY A 60 3.10 9.89 -14.23
CA GLY A 60 3.58 11.12 -14.86
C GLY A 60 3.77 12.26 -13.85
N GLU A 61 2.82 12.45 -12.93
CA GLU A 61 2.92 13.45 -11.85
C GLU A 61 4.10 13.15 -10.90
N ALA A 62 4.44 11.87 -10.72
CA ALA A 62 5.60 11.45 -9.96
C ALA A 62 6.92 11.53 -10.74
N SER A 63 6.90 12.06 -11.96
CA SER A 63 8.05 12.16 -12.87
C SER A 63 8.66 10.79 -13.27
N VAL A 64 7.86 9.75 -13.26
CA VAL A 64 8.24 8.46 -13.84
C VAL A 64 8.16 8.56 -15.36
N ASP A 65 9.16 8.00 -16.04
CA ASP A 65 9.15 7.94 -17.49
C ASP A 65 7.96 7.11 -17.99
N LEU A 66 7.05 7.74 -18.72
CA LEU A 66 5.82 7.11 -19.19
C LEU A 66 6.06 6.06 -20.29
N ASP A 67 7.24 6.01 -20.91
CA ASP A 67 7.63 4.94 -21.83
C ASP A 67 7.85 3.61 -21.09
N LEU A 68 8.08 3.66 -19.78
CA LEU A 68 8.17 2.49 -18.90
C LEU A 68 6.80 2.01 -18.40
N VAL A 69 5.70 2.74 -18.65
CA VAL A 69 4.37 2.46 -18.11
C VAL A 69 3.50 1.78 -19.14
N HIS A 70 3.20 0.51 -18.90
CA HIS A 70 2.38 -0.34 -19.76
C HIS A 70 0.97 -0.48 -19.21
N TRP A 71 -0.01 -0.38 -20.09
CA TRP A 71 -1.41 -0.69 -19.76
C TRP A 71 -1.64 -2.18 -19.94
N GLU A 72 -2.05 -2.86 -18.87
CA GLU A 72 -2.36 -4.30 -18.88
C GLU A 72 -3.60 -4.60 -18.02
N GLU A 73 -4.44 -5.53 -18.50
CA GLU A 73 -5.71 -5.87 -17.86
C GLU A 73 -6.03 -7.36 -17.85
N ASP A 74 -5.49 -8.11 -18.82
CA ASP A 74 -5.90 -9.47 -19.07
C ASP A 74 -4.75 -10.48 -18.93
N ASP A 75 -3.50 -10.09 -19.19
CA ASP A 75 -2.34 -11.00 -19.18
C ASP A 75 -1.47 -10.79 -17.94
N VAL A 76 -1.78 -11.53 -16.88
CA VAL A 76 -1.02 -11.51 -15.61
C VAL A 76 0.43 -11.96 -15.82
N ALA A 77 0.69 -12.92 -16.72
CA ALA A 77 2.05 -13.42 -16.95
C ALA A 77 2.92 -12.36 -17.63
N LYS A 78 2.35 -11.65 -18.60
CA LYS A 78 3.01 -10.50 -19.24
C LYS A 78 3.26 -9.37 -18.25
N ALA A 79 2.28 -9.03 -17.40
CA ALA A 79 2.46 -8.02 -16.37
C ALA A 79 3.56 -8.42 -15.36
N ASP A 80 3.63 -9.68 -14.95
CA ASP A 80 4.67 -10.21 -14.08
C ASP A 80 6.06 -10.05 -14.72
N GLN A 81 6.20 -10.42 -15.99
CA GLN A 81 7.45 -10.29 -16.73
C GLN A 81 7.88 -8.82 -16.82
N LEU A 82 7.00 -7.92 -17.24
CA LEU A 82 7.26 -6.48 -17.34
C LEU A 82 7.74 -5.90 -16.00
N VAL A 83 7.08 -6.25 -14.90
CA VAL A 83 7.48 -5.79 -13.56
C VAL A 83 8.88 -6.30 -13.19
N ARG A 84 9.22 -7.55 -13.51
CA ARG A 84 10.57 -8.09 -13.27
C ARG A 84 11.64 -7.44 -14.13
N GLU A 85 11.29 -6.96 -15.31
CA GLU A 85 12.14 -6.21 -16.22
C GLU A 85 12.28 -4.73 -15.84
N GLY A 86 11.67 -4.30 -14.71
CA GLY A 86 11.74 -2.93 -14.21
C GLY A 86 10.71 -1.97 -14.82
N GLN A 87 9.77 -2.51 -15.60
CA GLN A 87 8.66 -1.73 -16.15
C GLN A 87 7.57 -1.47 -15.09
N ARG A 88 6.62 -0.61 -15.42
CA ARG A 88 5.47 -0.24 -14.59
C ARG A 88 4.18 -0.71 -15.25
N ILE A 89 3.20 -1.07 -14.43
CA ILE A 89 1.86 -1.45 -14.88
C ILE A 89 0.85 -0.39 -14.46
N ALA A 90 0.01 0.02 -15.40
CA ALA A 90 -1.21 0.76 -15.16
C ALA A 90 -2.41 -0.10 -15.56
N THR A 91 -3.44 -0.16 -14.73
CA THR A 91 -4.64 -0.97 -14.97
C THR A 91 -5.87 -0.32 -14.35
N HIS A 92 -7.08 -0.66 -14.80
CA HIS A 92 -8.30 -0.29 -14.09
C HIS A 92 -8.78 -1.38 -13.11
N SER A 93 -8.18 -2.57 -13.15
CA SER A 93 -8.63 -3.73 -12.39
C SER A 93 -7.74 -3.99 -11.16
N SER A 94 -8.28 -3.77 -9.96
CA SER A 94 -7.63 -4.17 -8.72
C SER A 94 -7.50 -5.70 -8.60
N ASP A 95 -8.50 -6.46 -9.11
CA ASP A 95 -8.46 -7.92 -9.13
C ASP A 95 -7.33 -8.46 -10.03
N PHE A 96 -7.07 -7.81 -11.15
CA PHE A 96 -5.91 -8.12 -11.99
C PHE A 96 -4.60 -7.81 -11.26
N LEU A 97 -4.50 -6.60 -10.67
CA LEU A 97 -3.30 -6.13 -10.01
C LEU A 97 -2.86 -7.07 -8.87
N VAL A 98 -3.77 -7.48 -7.98
CA VAL A 98 -3.42 -8.34 -6.84
C VAL A 98 -2.90 -9.72 -7.26
N LYS A 99 -3.19 -10.16 -8.48
CA LYS A 99 -2.75 -11.45 -9.02
C LYS A 99 -1.34 -11.43 -9.60
N ILE A 100 -0.71 -10.27 -9.79
CA ILE A 100 0.65 -10.18 -10.35
C ILE A 100 1.65 -10.80 -9.36
N PRO A 101 2.33 -11.92 -9.70
CA PRO A 101 3.17 -12.64 -8.74
C PRO A 101 4.36 -11.81 -8.24
N ALA A 102 4.93 -10.96 -9.10
CA ALA A 102 6.10 -10.13 -8.77
C ALA A 102 5.86 -9.09 -7.68
N LEU A 103 4.61 -8.79 -7.31
CA LEU A 103 4.32 -7.82 -6.25
C LEU A 103 4.59 -8.42 -4.88
N ASP A 104 5.36 -7.70 -4.07
CA ASP A 104 5.72 -8.10 -2.70
C ASP A 104 4.65 -7.66 -1.67
N ALA A 105 3.91 -6.57 -1.96
CA ALA A 105 2.83 -6.06 -1.13
C ALA A 105 1.81 -5.26 -1.95
N ILE A 106 0.62 -5.09 -1.39
CA ILE A 106 -0.44 -4.24 -1.94
C ILE A 106 -0.71 -3.08 -0.97
N VAL A 107 -0.94 -1.89 -1.49
CA VAL A 107 -1.44 -0.73 -0.74
C VAL A 107 -2.85 -0.39 -1.24
N GLU A 108 -3.80 -0.30 -0.33
CA GLU A 108 -5.16 0.13 -0.58
C GLU A 108 -5.35 1.58 -0.13
N CYS A 109 -5.70 2.49 -1.03
CA CYS A 109 -5.93 3.89 -0.76
C CYS A 109 -7.09 4.51 -1.56
N THR A 110 -8.14 3.72 -1.82
CA THR A 110 -9.32 4.18 -2.56
C THR A 110 -10.19 5.14 -1.75
N GLY A 111 -10.16 5.07 -0.41
CA GLY A 111 -11.02 5.85 0.48
C GLY A 111 -12.50 5.44 0.44
N ILE A 112 -12.85 4.32 -0.19
CA ILE A 112 -14.23 3.81 -0.30
C ILE A 112 -14.33 2.51 0.50
N PRO A 113 -15.05 2.48 1.66
CA PRO A 113 -14.97 1.38 2.62
C PRO A 113 -15.29 -0.01 2.06
N ASN A 114 -16.35 -0.13 1.28
CA ASN A 114 -16.74 -1.42 0.68
C ASN A 114 -15.76 -1.89 -0.40
N ILE A 115 -15.15 -0.97 -1.15
CA ILE A 115 -14.12 -1.28 -2.14
C ILE A 115 -12.83 -1.69 -1.43
N GLY A 116 -12.41 -0.92 -0.41
CA GLY A 116 -11.26 -1.26 0.42
C GLY A 116 -11.38 -2.64 1.05
N ALA A 117 -12.56 -2.96 1.59
CA ALA A 117 -12.87 -4.28 2.13
C ALA A 117 -12.69 -5.41 1.10
N MET A 118 -13.17 -5.19 -0.12
CA MET A 118 -13.03 -6.15 -1.23
C MET A 118 -11.56 -6.33 -1.61
N ILE A 119 -10.81 -5.24 -1.78
CA ILE A 119 -9.41 -5.28 -2.19
C ILE A 119 -8.55 -5.94 -1.11
N CYS A 120 -8.72 -5.56 0.16
CA CYS A 120 -8.01 -6.20 1.28
C CYS A 120 -8.27 -7.71 1.31
N ASN A 121 -9.53 -8.11 1.14
CA ASN A 121 -9.88 -9.53 1.09
C ASN A 121 -9.24 -10.25 -0.11
N GLN A 122 -9.24 -9.64 -1.30
CA GLN A 122 -8.60 -10.21 -2.49
C GLN A 122 -7.08 -10.37 -2.30
N ALA A 123 -6.40 -9.37 -1.74
CA ALA A 123 -4.97 -9.41 -1.47
C ALA A 123 -4.63 -10.53 -0.48
N ILE A 124 -5.39 -10.67 0.62
CA ILE A 124 -5.21 -11.73 1.61
C ILE A 124 -5.43 -13.10 0.97
N GLU A 125 -6.47 -13.28 0.13
CA GLU A 125 -6.71 -14.54 -0.57
C GLU A 125 -5.60 -14.89 -1.57
N ALA A 126 -5.02 -13.87 -2.21
CA ALA A 126 -3.87 -14.02 -3.10
C ALA A 126 -2.53 -14.23 -2.36
N GLY A 127 -2.53 -14.28 -1.02
CA GLY A 127 -1.33 -14.43 -0.21
C GLY A 127 -0.42 -13.20 -0.22
N LYS A 128 -0.96 -12.02 -0.51
CA LYS A 128 -0.20 -10.77 -0.57
C LYS A 128 -0.34 -9.97 0.72
N PRO A 129 0.77 -9.52 1.32
CA PRO A 129 0.74 -8.49 2.36
C PRO A 129 -0.06 -7.28 1.90
N ILE A 130 -0.92 -6.75 2.78
CA ILE A 130 -1.76 -5.60 2.49
C ILE A 130 -1.57 -4.49 3.53
N ILE A 131 -1.29 -3.30 3.06
CA ILE A 131 -1.24 -2.07 3.82
C ILE A 131 -2.51 -1.28 3.49
N ASN A 132 -3.40 -1.17 4.46
CA ASN A 132 -4.67 -0.49 4.31
C ASN A 132 -4.56 0.96 4.76
N MET A 133 -4.85 1.91 3.85
CA MET A 133 -4.94 3.34 4.18
C MET A 133 -6.39 3.80 4.37
N ASN A 134 -7.35 2.91 4.21
CA ASN A 134 -8.77 3.20 4.34
C ASN A 134 -9.23 2.88 5.77
N VAL A 135 -9.19 3.90 6.61
CA VAL A 135 -9.50 3.80 8.04
C VAL A 135 -10.94 3.35 8.27
N GLU A 136 -11.86 3.79 7.42
CA GLU A 136 -13.27 3.42 7.51
C GLU A 136 -13.48 1.93 7.22
N THR A 137 -12.72 1.35 6.31
CA THR A 137 -12.68 -0.10 6.09
C THR A 137 -12.20 -0.81 7.34
N ASP A 138 -11.09 -0.35 7.93
CA ASP A 138 -10.51 -0.96 9.12
C ASP A 138 -11.45 -0.85 10.32
N ALA A 139 -12.03 0.32 10.56
CA ALA A 139 -12.99 0.54 11.63
C ALA A 139 -14.24 -0.36 11.52
N THR A 140 -14.61 -0.75 10.28
CA THR A 140 -15.80 -1.55 10.04
C THR A 140 -15.54 -3.05 10.13
N ILE A 141 -14.50 -3.55 9.46
CA ILE A 141 -14.19 -4.98 9.33
C ILE A 141 -12.73 -5.35 9.57
N GLY A 142 -11.91 -4.42 10.08
CA GLY A 142 -10.48 -4.65 10.30
C GLY A 142 -10.18 -5.86 11.18
N TYR A 143 -10.98 -6.10 12.22
CA TYR A 143 -10.86 -7.29 13.05
C TYR A 143 -11.01 -8.60 12.23
N TYR A 144 -12.00 -8.65 11.33
CA TYR A 144 -12.20 -9.81 10.45
C TYR A 144 -11.04 -9.98 9.49
N LEU A 145 -10.57 -8.88 8.86
CA LEU A 145 -9.45 -8.92 7.92
C LEU A 145 -8.16 -9.34 8.61
N THR A 146 -7.89 -8.82 9.81
CA THR A 146 -6.73 -9.21 10.63
C THR A 146 -6.75 -10.70 10.95
N LYS A 147 -7.88 -11.22 11.43
CA LYS A 147 -8.02 -12.65 11.73
C LYS A 147 -7.78 -13.50 10.48
N LYS A 148 -8.41 -13.13 9.38
CA LYS A 148 -8.25 -13.85 8.10
C LYS A 148 -6.80 -13.83 7.59
N ALA A 149 -6.12 -12.70 7.71
CA ALA A 149 -4.72 -12.57 7.33
C ALA A 149 -3.82 -13.46 8.20
N LEU A 150 -4.05 -13.49 9.52
CA LEU A 150 -3.35 -14.38 10.45
C LEU A 150 -3.55 -15.85 10.09
N ASP A 151 -4.78 -16.26 9.81
CA ASP A 151 -5.11 -17.64 9.42
C ASP A 151 -4.40 -18.06 8.11
N LYS A 152 -4.13 -17.10 7.23
CA LYS A 152 -3.41 -17.29 5.96
C LYS A 152 -1.89 -17.05 6.05
N GLY A 153 -1.37 -16.62 7.19
CA GLY A 153 0.04 -16.24 7.33
C GLY A 153 0.44 -15.00 6.53
N VAL A 154 -0.50 -14.08 6.29
CA VAL A 154 -0.31 -12.85 5.52
C VAL A 154 -0.31 -11.66 6.47
N ILE A 155 0.47 -10.64 6.15
CA ILE A 155 0.48 -9.38 6.92
C ILE A 155 -0.70 -8.52 6.45
N TYR A 156 -1.56 -8.13 7.39
CA TYR A 156 -2.53 -7.04 7.26
C TYR A 156 -2.14 -5.92 8.22
N SER A 157 -1.97 -4.71 7.72
CA SER A 157 -1.61 -3.56 8.53
C SER A 157 -2.43 -2.34 8.12
N LEU A 158 -3.02 -1.66 9.10
CA LEU A 158 -3.44 -0.29 8.91
C LEU A 158 -2.20 0.59 8.85
N VAL A 159 -2.22 1.63 8.03
CA VAL A 159 -1.12 2.59 7.93
C VAL A 159 -0.95 3.34 9.27
N ALA A 160 0.30 3.48 9.72
CA ALA A 160 0.62 4.27 10.90
C ALA A 160 0.49 5.77 10.60
N GLY A 161 0.09 6.55 11.61
CA GLY A 161 0.01 8.01 11.52
C GLY A 161 -1.40 8.56 11.42
N ASP A 162 -2.41 7.72 11.28
CA ASP A 162 -3.80 8.13 11.41
C ASP A 162 -4.22 8.22 12.89
N GLU A 163 -5.33 8.90 13.16
CA GLU A 163 -5.72 9.32 14.51
C GLU A 163 -5.77 8.19 15.53
N PRO A 164 -6.44 7.05 15.27
CA PRO A 164 -6.53 6.01 16.28
C PRO A 164 -5.17 5.46 16.71
N GLY A 165 -4.27 5.22 15.75
CA GLY A 165 -2.93 4.70 16.00
C GLY A 165 -2.05 5.71 16.73
N SER A 166 -1.99 6.95 16.24
CA SER A 166 -1.19 8.02 16.84
C SER A 166 -1.67 8.41 18.24
N ILE A 167 -2.99 8.48 18.44
CA ILE A 167 -3.59 8.76 19.74
C ILE A 167 -3.29 7.62 20.73
N LYS A 168 -3.39 6.37 20.27
CA LYS A 168 -3.11 5.19 21.12
C LYS A 168 -1.66 5.18 21.59
N GLU A 169 -0.73 5.51 20.72
CA GLU A 169 0.69 5.57 21.08
C GLU A 169 0.95 6.62 22.15
N ILE A 170 0.42 7.84 21.98
CA ILE A 170 0.55 8.91 22.97
C ILE A 170 -0.13 8.56 24.28
N TYR A 171 -1.34 7.92 24.21
CA TYR A 171 -2.05 7.43 25.38
C TYR A 171 -1.22 6.44 26.18
N ASP A 172 -0.65 5.43 25.53
CA ASP A 172 0.16 4.39 26.19
C ASP A 172 1.39 4.97 26.87
N TRP A 173 2.03 5.96 26.26
CA TRP A 173 3.16 6.67 26.86
C TRP A 173 2.73 7.45 28.10
N ALA A 174 1.63 8.20 28.03
CA ALA A 174 1.15 9.00 29.13
C ALA A 174 0.71 8.11 30.32
N ASP A 175 -0.03 7.03 30.04
CA ASP A 175 -0.48 6.06 31.03
C ASP A 175 0.71 5.34 31.70
N ALA A 176 1.67 4.89 30.94
CA ALA A 176 2.89 4.23 31.44
C ALA A 176 3.75 5.15 32.32
N LEU A 177 3.72 6.46 32.06
CA LEU A 177 4.39 7.46 32.90
C LEU A 177 3.58 7.86 34.14
N GLY A 178 2.37 7.33 34.32
CA GLY A 178 1.51 7.58 35.46
C GLY A 178 0.71 8.89 35.40
N PHE A 179 0.54 9.46 34.21
CA PHE A 179 -0.35 10.62 34.04
C PHE A 179 -1.82 10.20 34.02
N GLU A 180 -2.65 11.00 34.68
CA GLU A 180 -4.10 10.88 34.55
C GLU A 180 -4.55 11.48 33.20
N ILE A 181 -5.18 10.66 32.36
CA ILE A 181 -5.64 11.09 31.05
C ILE A 181 -7.07 11.63 31.16
N VAL A 182 -7.21 12.93 31.15
CA VAL A 182 -8.50 13.62 31.34
C VAL A 182 -9.28 13.84 30.04
N THR A 183 -8.59 13.82 28.89
CA THR A 183 -9.24 14.05 27.59
C THR A 183 -8.42 13.40 26.48
N ILE A 184 -9.10 12.79 25.52
CA ILE A 184 -8.53 12.30 24.28
C ILE A 184 -9.25 12.99 23.13
N GLY A 185 -8.50 13.54 22.18
CA GLY A 185 -9.10 14.25 21.05
C GLY A 185 -8.10 14.57 19.95
N LYS A 186 -8.65 14.89 18.77
CA LYS A 186 -7.91 15.37 17.62
C LYS A 186 -8.36 16.79 17.29
N GLY A 187 -7.40 17.68 17.05
CA GLY A 187 -7.67 18.98 16.39
C GLY A 187 -7.89 18.79 14.88
N LYS A 188 -8.72 19.65 14.30
CA LYS A 188 -8.99 19.65 12.87
C LYS A 188 -7.99 20.55 12.15
#